data_911f1a97308beecd2a0055dc44efb439
#
_entry.id   911f1a97308beecd2a0055dc44efb439
#
_cell.length_a   1.000
_cell.length_b   1.000
_cell.length_c   1.000
_cell.angle_alpha   90.00
_cell.angle_beta   90.00
_cell.angle_gamma   90.00
#
_symmetry.space_group_name_H-M   'P 1'
#
loop_
_entity.id
_entity.type
_entity.pdbx_description
1 polymer ?
#
loop_
_entity_poly.entity_id
_entity_poly.type
_entity_poly.pdbx_seq_one_letter_code
_entity_poly.pdbx_strand_id
1 'polypeptide(L)'
;LQASILHLKGKKFTIFPDFQTGGIIDIQGYNDGLRGGKVRVRAKIHQQDKNTLVINQIPFSTNTSSLIDSILKANEKGKIKIKKIEDNTSSAVEILVHLPNDISPDKTIDALYAFTACETSISPLGCLIIDNKPNFMGVSEMLKISTDHTVQLLKLELEVQLHELENQWHYASLEQIFIENKIYRDIEEAGTWEEVISFIDKGLLPHIANLKRPVIEEDIIRLTEIRIKRICGQTLVAMGD
;
A
#
# COMPACT_ATOMS: atom_id res chain seq x y z
N LEU A 1 -6.63 5.04 -5.32
CA LEU A 1 -7.76 4.58 -4.52
C LEU A 1 -9.10 4.71 -5.28
N GLN A 2 -9.49 5.89 -5.81
CA GLN A 2 -10.76 6.03 -6.56
C GLN A 2 -10.84 5.09 -7.76
N ALA A 3 -9.77 4.92 -8.53
CA ALA A 3 -9.72 4.02 -9.68
C ALA A 3 -9.89 2.55 -9.25
N SER A 4 -9.29 2.12 -8.14
CA SER A 4 -9.48 0.79 -7.56
C SER A 4 -10.94 0.56 -7.14
N ILE A 5 -11.57 1.55 -6.50
CA ILE A 5 -13.00 1.49 -6.14
C ILE A 5 -13.89 1.39 -7.39
N LEU A 6 -13.58 2.14 -8.45
CA LEU A 6 -14.32 2.06 -9.69
C LEU A 6 -14.19 0.69 -10.37
N HIS A 7 -12.96 0.11 -10.35
CA HIS A 7 -12.72 -1.24 -10.84
C HIS A 7 -13.59 -2.27 -10.11
N LEU A 8 -13.59 -2.27 -8.78
CA LEU A 8 -14.41 -3.18 -7.96
C LEU A 8 -15.92 -3.01 -8.18
N LYS A 9 -16.35 -1.81 -8.58
CA LYS A 9 -17.74 -1.53 -8.96
C LYS A 9 -18.06 -1.84 -10.43
N GLY A 10 -17.13 -2.43 -11.19
CA GLY A 10 -17.28 -2.70 -12.62
C GLY A 10 -17.39 -1.46 -13.50
N LYS A 11 -16.94 -0.29 -13.03
CA LYS A 11 -16.97 0.98 -13.77
C LYS A 11 -15.65 1.24 -14.48
N LYS A 12 -15.72 1.94 -15.61
CA LYS A 12 -14.52 2.42 -16.30
C LYS A 12 -13.81 3.49 -15.49
N PHE A 13 -12.50 3.50 -15.54
CA PHE A 13 -11.64 4.50 -14.92
C PHE A 13 -10.49 4.85 -15.86
N THR A 14 -9.85 5.98 -15.60
CA THR A 14 -8.65 6.44 -16.32
C THR A 14 -7.66 6.93 -15.27
N ILE A 15 -6.38 6.58 -15.44
CA ILE A 15 -5.28 7.00 -14.56
C ILE A 15 -4.25 7.72 -15.41
N PHE A 16 -3.84 8.87 -14.96
CA PHE A 16 -2.73 9.62 -15.54
C PHE A 16 -1.56 9.67 -14.56
N PRO A 17 -0.33 9.78 -15.07
CA PRO A 17 0.84 9.95 -14.21
C PRO A 17 0.75 11.25 -13.43
N ASP A 18 1.23 11.22 -12.19
CA ASP A 18 1.38 12.36 -11.32
C ASP A 18 2.79 12.35 -10.70
N PHE A 19 3.36 13.53 -10.49
CA PHE A 19 4.73 13.66 -10.00
C PHE A 19 4.78 14.57 -8.77
N GLN A 20 5.55 14.18 -7.77
CA GLN A 20 5.71 14.94 -6.51
C GLN A 20 6.31 16.32 -6.72
N THR A 21 7.12 16.49 -7.76
CA THR A 21 7.73 17.78 -8.12
C THR A 21 6.74 18.76 -8.72
N GLY A 22 5.51 18.33 -9.03
CA GLY A 22 4.51 19.14 -9.72
C GLY A 22 4.84 19.32 -11.20
N GLY A 23 4.51 20.49 -11.73
CA GLY A 23 4.68 20.82 -13.15
C GLY A 23 3.39 20.63 -13.96
N ILE A 24 3.51 20.78 -15.27
CA ILE A 24 2.43 20.60 -16.23
C ILE A 24 2.72 19.37 -17.08
N ILE A 25 1.72 18.52 -17.28
CA ILE A 25 1.86 17.25 -18.00
C ILE A 25 1.03 17.30 -19.28
N ASP A 26 1.66 16.99 -20.41
CA ASP A 26 0.96 16.63 -21.66
C ASP A 26 0.85 15.11 -21.77
N ILE A 27 -0.40 14.64 -21.73
CA ILE A 27 -0.76 13.22 -21.70
C ILE A 27 -1.26 12.69 -23.04
N GLN A 28 -1.27 13.48 -24.12
CA GLN A 28 -1.83 13.06 -25.41
C GLN A 28 -1.17 11.79 -25.96
N GLY A 29 0.13 11.60 -25.68
CA GLY A 29 0.89 10.43 -26.09
C GLY A 29 1.07 9.37 -25.01
N TYR A 30 0.34 9.44 -23.89
CA TYR A 30 0.59 8.58 -22.71
C TYR A 30 0.40 7.08 -22.98
N ASN A 31 -0.62 6.72 -23.78
CA ASN A 31 -0.94 5.34 -24.16
C ASN A 31 -0.96 4.35 -22.97
N ASP A 32 -1.57 4.76 -21.84
CA ASP A 32 -1.67 3.96 -20.60
C ASP A 32 -0.34 3.38 -20.09
N GLY A 33 0.79 4.03 -20.38
CA GLY A 33 2.11 3.55 -19.97
C GLY A 33 2.64 2.34 -20.75
N LEU A 34 2.03 2.00 -21.87
CA LEU A 34 2.51 0.96 -22.77
C LEU A 34 3.72 1.42 -23.59
N ARG A 35 4.47 0.45 -24.11
CA ARG A 35 5.62 0.72 -24.97
C ARG A 35 5.25 1.63 -26.14
N GLY A 36 6.10 2.63 -26.39
CA GLY A 36 5.86 3.66 -27.41
C GLY A 36 5.04 4.85 -26.92
N GLY A 37 4.47 4.78 -25.71
CA GLY A 37 3.86 5.94 -25.06
C GLY A 37 4.91 6.98 -24.65
N LYS A 38 4.48 8.26 -24.60
CA LYS A 38 5.33 9.39 -24.25
C LYS A 38 4.54 10.43 -23.46
N VAL A 39 5.11 10.91 -22.40
CA VAL A 39 4.59 11.99 -21.58
C VAL A 39 5.59 13.15 -21.60
N ARG A 40 5.12 14.37 -21.85
CA ARG A 40 5.95 15.57 -21.72
C ARG A 40 5.62 16.26 -20.41
N VAL A 41 6.66 16.52 -19.62
CA VAL A 41 6.55 17.20 -18.32
C VAL A 41 7.24 18.55 -18.44
N ARG A 42 6.52 19.62 -18.09
CA ARG A 42 6.99 21.01 -18.15
C ARG A 42 7.11 21.62 -16.77
N ALA A 43 8.11 22.45 -16.59
CA ALA A 43 8.19 23.36 -15.46
C ALA A 43 6.97 24.29 -15.45
N LYS A 44 6.48 24.64 -14.27
CA LYS A 44 5.47 25.69 -14.13
C LYS A 44 6.16 27.03 -14.06
N ILE A 45 6.00 27.81 -15.13
CA ILE A 45 6.60 29.12 -15.30
C ILE A 45 5.47 30.14 -15.36
N HIS A 46 5.61 31.23 -14.63
CA HIS A 46 4.71 32.37 -14.70
C HIS A 46 5.47 33.67 -14.75
N GLN A 47 4.87 34.67 -15.31
CA GLN A 47 5.41 36.03 -15.35
C GLN A 47 5.05 36.71 -14.03
N GLN A 48 6.07 37.21 -13.31
CA GLN A 48 5.90 37.99 -12.08
C GLN A 48 5.74 39.48 -12.39
N ASP A 49 6.61 39.97 -13.25
CA ASP A 49 6.60 41.37 -13.72
C ASP A 49 6.99 41.45 -15.20
N LYS A 50 7.11 42.66 -15.74
CA LYS A 50 7.41 42.88 -17.15
C LYS A 50 8.67 42.18 -17.65
N ASN A 51 9.67 42.00 -16.79
CA ASN A 51 10.98 41.48 -17.16
C ASN A 51 11.44 40.29 -16.30
N THR A 52 10.59 39.73 -15.48
CA THR A 52 10.92 38.63 -14.58
C THR A 52 9.96 37.47 -14.72
N LEU A 53 10.51 36.29 -15.02
CA LEU A 53 9.79 35.01 -14.98
C LEU A 53 10.18 34.28 -13.71
N VAL A 54 9.21 33.55 -13.14
CA VAL A 54 9.41 32.72 -11.97
C VAL A 54 9.08 31.27 -12.33
N ILE A 55 10.01 30.38 -12.01
CA ILE A 55 9.81 28.92 -12.08
C ILE A 55 9.55 28.45 -10.65
N ASN A 56 8.35 27.96 -10.38
CA ASN A 56 7.94 27.49 -9.06
C ASN A 56 7.71 25.98 -8.95
N GLN A 57 7.75 25.27 -10.07
CA GLN A 57 7.76 23.81 -10.12
C GLN A 57 8.66 23.34 -11.26
N ILE A 58 9.44 22.31 -11.01
CA ILE A 58 10.39 21.75 -11.98
C ILE A 58 9.90 20.41 -12.52
N PRO A 59 10.29 20.00 -13.74
CA PRO A 59 9.94 18.71 -14.29
C PRO A 59 10.50 17.56 -13.45
N PHE A 60 9.77 16.45 -13.42
CA PHE A 60 10.26 15.22 -12.80
C PHE A 60 11.63 14.81 -13.38
N SER A 61 12.47 14.22 -12.53
CA SER A 61 13.86 13.84 -12.82
C SER A 61 14.85 15.01 -13.06
N THR A 62 14.45 16.24 -12.75
CA THR A 62 15.30 17.42 -12.84
C THR A 62 15.50 18.00 -11.42
N ASN A 63 16.65 18.63 -11.16
CA ASN A 63 16.87 19.43 -9.97
C ASN A 63 17.13 20.89 -10.35
N THR A 64 17.07 21.81 -9.36
CA THR A 64 17.22 23.25 -9.59
C THR A 64 18.55 23.59 -10.24
N SER A 65 19.66 23.00 -9.76
CA SER A 65 21.00 23.27 -10.30
C SER A 65 21.12 22.84 -11.75
N SER A 66 20.69 21.63 -12.12
CA SER A 66 20.75 21.14 -13.50
C SER A 66 19.83 21.91 -14.44
N LEU A 67 18.68 22.40 -13.93
CA LEU A 67 17.79 23.27 -14.69
C LEU A 67 18.45 24.62 -14.98
N ILE A 68 19.02 25.25 -13.97
CA ILE A 68 19.75 26.56 -14.11
C ILE A 68 20.92 26.41 -15.09
N ASP A 69 21.74 25.37 -14.96
CA ASP A 69 22.84 25.07 -15.88
C ASP A 69 22.36 24.92 -17.32
N SER A 70 21.22 24.24 -17.51
CA SER A 70 20.59 24.06 -18.82
C SER A 70 20.17 25.41 -19.44
N ILE A 71 19.61 26.31 -18.61
CA ILE A 71 19.19 27.65 -19.05
C ILE A 71 20.42 28.50 -19.38
N LEU A 72 21.46 28.47 -18.56
CA LEU A 72 22.70 29.20 -18.82
C LEU A 72 23.38 28.76 -20.12
N LYS A 73 23.49 27.43 -20.34
CA LYS A 73 24.03 26.86 -21.58
C LYS A 73 23.21 27.27 -22.82
N ALA A 74 21.89 27.35 -22.69
CA ALA A 74 21.03 27.80 -23.79
C ALA A 74 21.20 29.29 -24.09
N ASN A 75 21.46 30.11 -23.05
CA ASN A 75 21.79 31.52 -23.18
C ASN A 75 23.15 31.73 -23.87
N GLU A 76 24.20 31.01 -23.45
CA GLU A 76 25.54 31.03 -24.06
C GLU A 76 25.47 30.64 -25.56
N LYS A 77 24.65 29.67 -25.91
CA LYS A 77 24.42 29.26 -27.30
C LYS A 77 23.53 30.22 -28.10
N GLY A 78 23.09 31.32 -27.51
CA GLY A 78 22.23 32.32 -28.15
C GLY A 78 20.81 31.82 -28.48
N LYS A 79 20.35 30.69 -27.91
CA LYS A 79 19.00 30.15 -28.10
C LYS A 79 17.95 30.94 -27.34
N ILE A 80 18.31 31.46 -26.18
CA ILE A 80 17.52 32.35 -25.32
C ILE A 80 18.36 33.56 -24.95
N LYS A 81 17.71 34.65 -24.53
CA LYS A 81 18.38 35.81 -24.00
C LYS A 81 17.90 36.15 -22.62
N ILE A 82 18.74 35.98 -21.64
CA ILE A 82 18.47 36.29 -20.23
C ILE A 82 19.53 37.24 -19.70
N LYS A 83 19.15 38.07 -18.75
CA LYS A 83 20.07 39.02 -18.08
C LYS A 83 20.74 38.41 -16.86
N LYS A 84 19.95 37.71 -16.01
CA LYS A 84 20.41 37.13 -14.75
C LYS A 84 19.46 36.00 -14.34
N ILE A 85 19.96 35.03 -13.60
CA ILE A 85 19.16 34.00 -12.89
C ILE A 85 19.47 34.10 -11.40
N GLU A 86 18.46 33.97 -10.57
CA GLU A 86 18.56 33.92 -9.11
C GLU A 86 17.83 32.68 -8.61
N ASP A 87 18.49 31.92 -7.77
CA ASP A 87 17.90 30.75 -7.10
C ASP A 87 17.53 31.11 -5.65
N ASN A 88 16.25 31.33 -5.41
CA ASN A 88 15.67 31.61 -4.10
C ASN A 88 15.01 30.36 -3.47
N THR A 89 15.31 29.19 -4.02
CA THR A 89 14.73 27.94 -3.56
C THR A 89 15.06 27.69 -2.09
N SER A 90 14.00 27.46 -1.29
CA SER A 90 14.12 27.09 0.12
C SER A 90 13.26 25.84 0.40
N SER A 91 12.14 25.96 1.08
CA SER A 91 11.15 24.88 1.26
C SER A 91 10.33 24.64 -0.01
N ALA A 92 10.22 25.64 -0.89
CA ALA A 92 9.58 25.57 -2.19
C ALA A 92 10.56 26.05 -3.27
N VAL A 93 10.38 25.53 -4.50
CA VAL A 93 11.19 25.97 -5.65
C VAL A 93 10.80 27.37 -6.04
N GLU A 94 11.79 28.25 -6.15
CA GLU A 94 11.65 29.60 -6.65
C GLU A 94 12.92 30.05 -7.40
N ILE A 95 12.86 30.00 -8.72
CA ILE A 95 13.95 30.42 -9.60
C ILE A 95 13.47 31.62 -10.39
N LEU A 96 14.17 32.77 -10.21
CA LEU A 96 13.88 34.00 -10.92
C LEU A 96 14.75 34.10 -12.18
N VAL A 97 14.13 34.34 -13.32
CA VAL A 97 14.79 34.53 -14.61
C VAL A 97 14.53 35.97 -15.09
N HIS A 98 15.54 36.80 -15.01
CA HIS A 98 15.46 38.21 -15.43
C HIS A 98 15.75 38.38 -16.91
N LEU A 99 14.84 39.06 -17.61
CA LEU A 99 14.89 39.28 -19.03
C LEU A 99 15.39 40.70 -19.35
N PRO A 100 16.07 40.93 -20.51
CA PRO A 100 16.26 42.25 -21.06
C PRO A 100 14.94 42.96 -21.42
N ASN A 101 14.93 44.30 -21.42
CA ASN A 101 13.69 45.08 -21.62
C ASN A 101 13.04 44.92 -22.99
N ASP A 102 13.77 44.44 -23.97
CA ASP A 102 13.39 44.29 -25.38
C ASP A 102 12.90 42.87 -25.72
N ILE A 103 12.80 41.98 -24.75
CA ILE A 103 12.44 40.57 -24.93
C ILE A 103 11.04 40.31 -24.42
N SER A 104 10.23 39.62 -25.25
CA SER A 104 8.89 39.21 -24.87
C SER A 104 8.94 38.02 -23.87
N PRO A 105 8.28 38.12 -22.70
CA PRO A 105 8.22 37.05 -21.71
C PRO A 105 7.60 35.76 -22.30
N ASP A 106 6.50 35.86 -23.04
CA ASP A 106 5.81 34.68 -23.62
C ASP A 106 6.71 33.89 -24.57
N LYS A 107 7.41 34.62 -25.49
CA LYS A 107 8.35 33.97 -26.40
C LYS A 107 9.52 33.34 -25.68
N THR A 108 9.93 33.91 -24.54
CA THR A 108 11.00 33.33 -23.73
C THR A 108 10.51 32.06 -23.00
N ILE A 109 9.28 32.02 -22.52
CA ILE A 109 8.69 30.81 -21.92
C ILE A 109 8.68 29.67 -22.96
N ASP A 110 8.24 29.94 -24.17
CA ASP A 110 8.26 28.94 -25.25
C ASP A 110 9.68 28.47 -25.58
N ALA A 111 10.62 29.41 -25.62
CA ALA A 111 12.05 29.10 -25.86
C ALA A 111 12.66 28.29 -24.70
N LEU A 112 12.30 28.59 -23.43
CA LEU A 112 12.71 27.80 -22.28
C LEU A 112 12.23 26.36 -22.40
N TYR A 113 10.97 26.11 -22.79
CA TYR A 113 10.48 24.75 -23.04
C TYR A 113 11.18 24.08 -24.22
N ALA A 114 11.48 24.80 -25.28
CA ALA A 114 12.07 24.22 -26.49
C ALA A 114 13.56 23.88 -26.36
N PHE A 115 14.34 24.66 -25.58
CA PHE A 115 15.80 24.60 -25.61
C PHE A 115 16.47 24.27 -24.28
N THR A 116 15.69 24.08 -23.22
CA THR A 116 16.23 23.83 -21.88
C THR A 116 15.55 22.62 -21.21
N ALA A 117 16.02 22.26 -20.04
CA ALA A 117 15.41 21.21 -19.21
C ALA A 117 14.06 21.64 -18.57
N CYS A 118 13.50 22.81 -18.94
CA CYS A 118 12.15 23.20 -18.55
C CYS A 118 11.05 22.30 -19.15
N GLU A 119 11.32 21.56 -20.22
CA GLU A 119 10.49 20.45 -20.70
C GLU A 119 11.34 19.18 -20.78
N THR A 120 10.85 18.10 -20.23
CA THR A 120 11.43 16.76 -20.34
C THR A 120 10.43 15.78 -20.87
N SER A 121 10.90 14.72 -21.54
CA SER A 121 10.04 13.66 -22.07
C SER A 121 10.32 12.37 -21.34
N ILE A 122 9.25 11.70 -20.89
CA ILE A 122 9.30 10.42 -20.22
C ILE A 122 8.58 9.40 -21.09
N SER A 123 9.23 8.27 -21.36
CA SER A 123 8.61 7.13 -22.04
C SER A 123 8.36 6.03 -20.99
N PRO A 124 7.15 5.97 -20.44
CA PRO A 124 6.83 4.96 -19.44
C PRO A 124 6.78 3.57 -20.07
N LEU A 125 7.22 2.57 -19.34
CA LEU A 125 7.10 1.17 -19.71
C LEU A 125 6.76 0.39 -18.45
N GLY A 126 5.49 0.03 -18.32
CA GLY A 126 5.00 -0.74 -17.18
C GLY A 126 5.44 -2.20 -17.26
N CYS A 127 6.02 -2.72 -16.18
CA CYS A 127 6.34 -4.12 -16.03
C CYS A 127 5.93 -4.60 -14.64
N LEU A 128 5.20 -5.72 -14.58
CA LEU A 128 4.81 -6.38 -13.35
C LEU A 128 5.30 -7.82 -13.35
N ILE A 129 5.77 -8.31 -12.21
CA ILE A 129 6.15 -9.71 -12.06
C ILE A 129 4.93 -10.50 -11.61
N ILE A 130 4.47 -11.43 -12.44
CA ILE A 130 3.36 -12.34 -12.16
C ILE A 130 3.89 -13.77 -12.35
N ASP A 131 3.68 -14.63 -11.37
CA ASP A 131 4.16 -16.03 -11.38
C ASP A 131 5.65 -16.15 -11.72
N ASN A 132 6.45 -15.28 -11.11
CA ASN A 132 7.92 -15.19 -11.33
C ASN A 132 8.33 -14.84 -12.77
N LYS A 133 7.43 -14.28 -13.58
CA LYS A 133 7.71 -13.85 -14.95
C LYS A 133 7.40 -12.36 -15.13
N PRO A 134 8.26 -11.61 -15.87
CA PRO A 134 7.99 -10.22 -16.19
C PRO A 134 6.87 -10.13 -17.24
N ASN A 135 5.84 -9.35 -16.94
CA ASN A 135 4.72 -9.05 -17.84
C ASN A 135 4.68 -7.55 -18.11
N PHE A 136 4.76 -7.18 -19.39
CA PHE A 136 4.64 -5.78 -19.81
C PHE A 136 3.19 -5.46 -20.12
N MET A 137 2.63 -4.49 -19.42
CA MET A 137 1.21 -4.14 -19.53
C MET A 137 0.96 -2.68 -19.20
N GLY A 138 -0.24 -2.19 -19.51
CA GLY A 138 -0.67 -0.84 -19.18
C GLY A 138 -0.89 -0.63 -17.66
N VAL A 139 -0.79 0.60 -17.23
CA VAL A 139 -0.98 0.99 -15.82
C VAL A 139 -2.38 0.65 -15.32
N SER A 140 -3.40 0.80 -16.19
CA SER A 140 -4.77 0.42 -15.86
C SER A 140 -4.91 -1.07 -15.57
N GLU A 141 -4.21 -1.93 -16.31
CA GLU A 141 -4.20 -3.37 -16.09
C GLU A 141 -3.44 -3.75 -14.80
N MET A 142 -2.30 -3.12 -14.57
CA MET A 142 -1.55 -3.29 -13.32
C MET A 142 -2.40 -2.95 -12.10
N LEU A 143 -3.17 -1.85 -12.17
CA LEU A 143 -4.05 -1.46 -11.08
C LEU A 143 -5.13 -2.50 -10.82
N LYS A 144 -5.75 -3.05 -11.86
CA LYS A 144 -6.78 -4.10 -11.72
C LYS A 144 -6.20 -5.31 -11.02
N ILE A 145 -5.09 -5.85 -11.52
CA ILE A 145 -4.40 -7.02 -10.92
C ILE A 145 -4.03 -6.76 -9.47
N SER A 146 -3.44 -5.60 -9.17
CA SER A 146 -3.08 -5.23 -7.80
C SER A 146 -4.30 -5.11 -6.88
N THR A 147 -5.40 -4.55 -7.39
CA THR A 147 -6.64 -4.40 -6.62
C THR A 147 -7.28 -5.76 -6.32
N ASP A 148 -7.39 -6.62 -7.32
CA ASP A 148 -7.98 -7.96 -7.19
C ASP A 148 -7.15 -8.84 -6.24
N HIS A 149 -5.81 -8.78 -6.36
CA HIS A 149 -4.90 -9.45 -5.45
C HIS A 149 -5.03 -8.95 -4.00
N THR A 150 -5.19 -7.63 -3.81
CA THR A 150 -5.42 -7.06 -2.48
C THR A 150 -6.71 -7.60 -1.85
N VAL A 151 -7.80 -7.68 -2.63
CA VAL A 151 -9.07 -8.27 -2.15
C VAL A 151 -8.90 -9.74 -1.75
N GLN A 152 -8.15 -10.51 -2.56
CA GLN A 152 -7.87 -11.92 -2.23
C GLN A 152 -7.06 -12.06 -0.95
N LEU A 153 -6.03 -11.23 -0.76
CA LEU A 153 -5.21 -11.26 0.46
C LEU A 153 -6.02 -10.90 1.71
N LEU A 154 -6.88 -9.87 1.63
CA LEU A 154 -7.77 -9.50 2.75
C LEU A 154 -8.74 -10.63 3.09
N LYS A 155 -9.26 -11.35 2.08
CA LYS A 155 -10.11 -12.51 2.31
C LYS A 155 -9.37 -13.64 3.02
N LEU A 156 -8.15 -13.97 2.56
CA LEU A 156 -7.30 -14.98 3.20
C LEU A 156 -6.95 -14.61 4.65
N GLU A 157 -6.66 -13.33 4.90
CA GLU A 157 -6.40 -12.84 6.26
C GLU A 157 -7.59 -13.09 7.18
N LEU A 158 -8.80 -12.76 6.72
CA LEU A 158 -10.03 -13.00 7.48
C LEU A 158 -10.31 -14.50 7.68
N GLU A 159 -10.01 -15.35 6.70
CA GLU A 159 -10.14 -16.81 6.81
C GLU A 159 -9.20 -17.37 7.88
N VAL A 160 -7.94 -16.89 7.95
CA VAL A 160 -6.98 -17.27 8.98
C VAL A 160 -7.46 -16.82 10.36
N GLN A 161 -7.90 -15.56 10.51
CA GLN A 161 -8.44 -15.05 11.78
C GLN A 161 -9.67 -15.83 12.23
N LEU A 162 -10.57 -16.17 11.30
CA LEU A 162 -11.75 -16.99 11.60
C LEU A 162 -11.34 -18.37 12.14
N HIS A 163 -10.38 -19.02 11.48
CA HIS A 163 -9.88 -20.33 11.92
C HIS A 163 -9.24 -20.26 13.32
N GLU A 164 -8.44 -19.22 13.60
CA GLU A 164 -7.86 -19.01 14.93
C GLU A 164 -8.93 -18.80 16.01
N LEU A 165 -9.94 -17.98 15.73
CA LEU A 165 -11.07 -17.76 16.64
C LEU A 165 -11.91 -19.02 16.87
N GLU A 166 -12.14 -19.82 15.82
CA GLU A 166 -12.84 -21.11 15.93
C GLU A 166 -12.06 -22.10 16.81
N ASN A 167 -10.73 -22.13 16.69
CA ASN A 167 -9.88 -22.95 17.54
C ASN A 167 -9.89 -22.46 19.01
N GLN A 168 -9.84 -21.15 19.23
CA GLN A 168 -9.95 -20.58 20.58
C GLN A 168 -11.31 -20.90 21.20
N TRP A 169 -12.39 -20.74 20.45
CA TRP A 169 -13.74 -21.08 20.91
C TRP A 169 -13.89 -22.57 21.23
N HIS A 170 -13.37 -23.44 20.34
CA HIS A 170 -13.39 -24.88 20.56
C HIS A 170 -12.68 -25.26 21.87
N TYR A 171 -11.47 -24.73 22.09
CA TYR A 171 -10.72 -25.00 23.29
C TYR A 171 -11.42 -24.43 24.56
N ALA A 172 -11.94 -23.21 24.49
CA ALA A 172 -12.68 -22.62 25.62
C ALA A 172 -13.94 -23.45 25.96
N SER A 173 -14.64 -23.96 24.95
CA SER A 173 -15.79 -24.85 25.15
C SER A 173 -15.39 -26.18 25.78
N LEU A 174 -14.27 -26.77 25.36
CA LEU A 174 -13.74 -27.98 26.00
C LEU A 174 -13.31 -27.72 27.46
N GLU A 175 -12.63 -26.60 27.73
CA GLU A 175 -12.25 -26.20 29.09
C GLU A 175 -13.49 -26.04 29.97
N GLN A 176 -14.55 -25.41 29.47
CA GLN A 176 -15.82 -25.26 30.18
C GLN A 176 -16.43 -26.63 30.49
N ILE A 177 -16.58 -27.50 29.48
CA ILE A 177 -17.12 -28.84 29.65
C ILE A 177 -16.34 -29.66 30.66
N PHE A 178 -15.01 -29.61 30.58
CA PHE A 178 -14.08 -30.32 31.46
C PHE A 178 -14.23 -29.89 32.93
N ILE A 179 -14.43 -28.58 33.18
CA ILE A 179 -14.58 -28.04 34.54
C ILE A 179 -16.01 -28.25 35.06
N GLU A 180 -17.06 -27.93 34.31
CA GLU A 180 -18.45 -28.00 34.73
C GLU A 180 -18.87 -29.44 35.07
N ASN A 181 -18.43 -30.39 34.24
CA ASN A 181 -18.73 -31.82 34.48
C ASN A 181 -17.74 -32.53 35.41
N LYS A 182 -16.77 -31.77 35.96
CA LYS A 182 -15.75 -32.23 36.94
C LYS A 182 -14.93 -33.42 36.43
N ILE A 183 -14.70 -33.51 35.11
CA ILE A 183 -13.95 -34.60 34.45
C ILE A 183 -12.53 -34.72 35.05
N TYR A 184 -11.98 -33.62 35.52
CA TYR A 184 -10.66 -33.60 36.22
C TYR A 184 -10.61 -34.50 37.46
N ARG A 185 -11.72 -34.93 38.06
CA ARG A 185 -11.73 -35.83 39.22
C ARG A 185 -11.45 -37.28 38.84
N ASP A 186 -11.86 -37.68 37.66
CA ASP A 186 -11.64 -39.03 37.17
C ASP A 186 -10.15 -39.32 36.93
N ILE A 187 -9.36 -38.28 36.77
CA ILE A 187 -7.88 -38.38 36.61
C ILE A 187 -7.16 -38.82 37.91
N GLU A 188 -7.76 -38.57 39.07
CA GLU A 188 -7.13 -38.90 40.38
C GLU A 188 -6.95 -40.42 40.53
N GLU A 189 -7.70 -41.27 39.83
CA GLU A 189 -7.62 -42.71 39.84
C GLU A 189 -6.67 -43.30 38.79
N ALA A 190 -6.12 -42.48 37.89
CA ALA A 190 -5.26 -42.91 36.79
C ALA A 190 -3.85 -43.23 37.29
N GLY A 191 -3.34 -44.41 36.97
CA GLY A 191 -1.97 -44.83 37.29
C GLY A 191 -0.95 -44.53 36.19
N THR A 192 -1.39 -44.29 34.97
CA THR A 192 -0.53 -44.01 33.80
C THR A 192 -1.03 -42.80 33.00
N TRP A 193 -0.12 -42.21 32.22
CA TRP A 193 -0.51 -41.09 31.34
C TRP A 193 -1.55 -41.48 30.28
N GLU A 194 -1.47 -42.68 29.74
CA GLU A 194 -2.43 -43.22 28.74
C GLU A 194 -3.81 -43.37 29.35
N GLU A 195 -3.90 -43.77 30.62
CA GLU A 195 -5.17 -43.81 31.36
C GLU A 195 -5.73 -42.41 31.58
N VAL A 196 -4.94 -41.42 31.89
CA VAL A 196 -5.35 -40.01 32.03
C VAL A 196 -6.04 -39.55 30.74
N ILE A 197 -5.41 -39.75 29.56
CA ILE A 197 -5.96 -39.36 28.24
C ILE A 197 -7.28 -40.11 27.99
N SER A 198 -7.33 -41.42 28.26
CA SER A 198 -8.52 -42.22 28.07
C SER A 198 -9.69 -41.82 28.98
N PHE A 199 -9.45 -41.44 30.21
CA PHE A 199 -10.48 -40.95 31.15
C PHE A 199 -11.05 -39.62 30.69
N ILE A 200 -10.20 -38.70 30.28
CA ILE A 200 -10.65 -37.38 29.77
C ILE A 200 -11.47 -37.56 28.48
N ASP A 201 -11.00 -38.38 27.53
CA ASP A 201 -11.72 -38.64 26.29
C ASP A 201 -13.12 -39.23 26.55
N LYS A 202 -13.20 -40.25 27.40
CA LYS A 202 -14.48 -40.84 27.80
C LYS A 202 -15.40 -39.85 28.51
N GLY A 203 -14.86 -39.01 29.39
CA GLY A 203 -15.62 -37.99 30.10
C GLY A 203 -16.16 -36.89 29.18
N LEU A 204 -15.44 -36.55 28.12
CA LEU A 204 -15.85 -35.56 27.13
C LEU A 204 -16.94 -36.12 26.17
N LEU A 205 -16.89 -37.39 25.79
CA LEU A 205 -17.76 -38.00 24.78
C LEU A 205 -19.27 -37.63 24.88
N PRO A 206 -19.91 -37.60 26.06
CA PRO A 206 -21.34 -37.25 26.17
C PRO A 206 -21.63 -35.77 25.85
N HIS A 207 -20.66 -34.91 25.90
CA HIS A 207 -20.81 -33.45 25.90
C HIS A 207 -20.31 -32.78 24.62
N ILE A 208 -19.60 -33.48 23.72
CA ILE A 208 -18.93 -32.90 22.53
C ILE A 208 -19.83 -32.80 21.30
N ALA A 209 -21.10 -33.23 21.37
CA ALA A 209 -22.03 -33.26 20.22
C ALA A 209 -22.23 -31.88 19.54
N ASN A 210 -22.05 -30.78 20.27
CA ASN A 210 -22.26 -29.42 19.79
C ASN A 210 -20.93 -28.71 19.34
N LEU A 211 -19.80 -29.40 19.40
CA LEU A 211 -18.52 -28.85 18.96
C LEU A 211 -18.42 -28.81 17.43
N LYS A 212 -17.79 -27.80 16.89
CA LYS A 212 -17.64 -27.61 15.44
C LYS A 212 -16.67 -28.62 14.79
N ARG A 213 -15.69 -29.10 15.53
CA ARG A 213 -14.74 -30.11 15.09
C ARG A 213 -14.56 -31.22 16.13
N PRO A 214 -14.13 -32.44 15.72
CA PRO A 214 -13.82 -33.50 16.65
C PRO A 214 -12.67 -33.09 17.61
N VAL A 215 -12.70 -33.68 18.80
CA VAL A 215 -11.64 -33.58 19.80
C VAL A 215 -10.46 -34.44 19.34
N ILE A 216 -9.26 -33.90 19.41
CA ILE A 216 -8.02 -34.60 19.10
C ILE A 216 -7.17 -34.73 20.36
N GLU A 217 -6.20 -35.64 20.33
CA GLU A 217 -5.33 -35.91 21.48
C GLU A 217 -4.62 -34.65 22.00
N GLU A 218 -4.20 -33.76 21.13
CA GLU A 218 -3.60 -32.48 21.48
C GLU A 218 -4.51 -31.58 22.32
N ASP A 219 -5.82 -31.60 22.03
CA ASP A 219 -6.81 -30.86 22.83
C ASP A 219 -6.89 -31.44 24.25
N ILE A 220 -6.86 -32.79 24.39
CA ILE A 220 -6.91 -33.48 25.67
C ILE A 220 -5.64 -33.16 26.48
N ILE A 221 -4.47 -33.28 25.87
CA ILE A 221 -3.19 -32.92 26.51
C ILE A 221 -3.24 -31.48 27.06
N ARG A 222 -3.74 -30.56 26.26
CA ARG A 222 -3.86 -29.16 26.66
C ARG A 222 -4.83 -28.94 27.85
N LEU A 223 -5.87 -29.77 27.98
CA LEU A 223 -6.76 -29.72 29.14
C LEU A 223 -6.05 -30.12 30.44
N THR A 224 -5.06 -31.01 30.39
CA THR A 224 -4.25 -31.39 31.59
C THR A 224 -3.36 -30.26 32.10
N GLU A 225 -3.05 -29.27 31.26
CA GLU A 225 -2.23 -28.10 31.61
C GLU A 225 -3.04 -26.97 32.27
N ILE A 226 -4.33 -27.15 32.50
CA ILE A 226 -5.20 -26.12 33.10
C ILE A 226 -4.75 -25.88 34.55
N ARG A 227 -4.53 -24.61 34.87
CA ARG A 227 -4.14 -24.20 36.21
C ARG A 227 -5.28 -24.36 37.21
N ILE A 228 -5.01 -24.93 38.40
CA ILE A 228 -5.96 -25.13 39.50
C ILE A 228 -6.74 -23.83 39.83
N LYS A 229 -6.11 -22.67 39.73
CA LYS A 229 -6.76 -21.37 39.95
C LYS A 229 -7.97 -21.14 38.99
N ARG A 230 -7.95 -21.64 37.78
CA ARG A 230 -9.07 -21.55 36.82
C ARG A 230 -10.23 -22.46 37.22
N ILE A 231 -9.91 -23.66 37.71
CA ILE A 231 -10.91 -24.62 38.19
C ILE A 231 -11.64 -24.04 39.43
N CYS A 232 -10.93 -23.48 40.38
CA CYS A 232 -11.55 -22.87 41.56
C CYS A 232 -12.34 -21.60 41.27
N GLY A 233 -11.90 -20.77 40.28
CA GLY A 233 -12.54 -19.50 39.93
C GLY A 233 -13.93 -19.70 39.30
N GLN A 234 -14.08 -20.69 38.42
CA GLN A 234 -15.39 -20.99 37.79
C GLN A 234 -16.37 -21.68 38.76
N THR A 235 -15.87 -22.49 39.67
CA THR A 235 -16.70 -23.12 40.71
C THR A 235 -17.29 -22.07 41.67
N LEU A 236 -16.58 -20.98 41.95
CA LEU A 236 -17.06 -19.89 42.80
C LEU A 236 -18.16 -19.03 42.11
N VAL A 237 -18.10 -18.85 40.80
CA VAL A 237 -19.14 -18.12 40.05
C VAL A 237 -20.43 -18.94 39.94
N ALA A 238 -20.33 -20.28 39.84
CA ALA A 238 -21.49 -21.18 39.79
C ALA A 238 -22.18 -21.38 41.16
N MET A 239 -21.56 -20.99 42.26
CA MET A 239 -22.12 -21.06 43.63
C MET A 239 -22.70 -19.73 44.12
N GLY A 240 -22.67 -18.67 43.29
CA GLY A 240 -23.09 -17.31 43.63
C GLY A 240 -24.43 -16.85 43.04
N ASP A 241 -25.25 -17.73 42.46
CA ASP A 241 -26.61 -17.47 42.01
C ASP A 241 -27.64 -18.16 42.91
#